data_117a08ee30b53db7669d71d76368a0c1
#
_entry.id   117a08ee30b53db7669d71d76368a0c1
#
_cell.length_a   1.000
_cell.length_b   1.000
_cell.length_c   1.000
_cell.angle_alpha   90.00
_cell.angle_beta   90.00
_cell.angle_gamma   90.00
#
_symmetry.space_group_name_H-M   'P 1'
#
loop_
_entity.id
_entity.type
_entity.pdbx_description
1 polymer ?
#
loop_
_entity_poly.entity_id
_entity_poly.type
_entity_poly.pdbx_seq_one_letter_code
_entity_poly.pdbx_strand_id
1 'polypeptide(L)'
;MSQAVMESEVGESTTVSQPPSTGGIVRRKTLLLTGGGVALALLLVFGVRYLVWSAHHEETDDAYLAGHLHPISARVTDTVQQVLIDDNQHVAEGQTLIILDPNDYKVRLDQAKAALDAAGRQADTAEAAIRSTSQSATAQTTQAVGTIGEAKASIQASKAAVTAAEAGVPRAQAQLQEANATLQREDTDLHRYEDLYTKEQVSKQTVDHQRASYQVAVAGQTAAQEQVRQAQAQLVAAQQGVVRTEALLTNSQGGLQSAQATGLETRVREGQFATAQAAVAQTTAAFCRFARLREL
;
A
#
# COMPACT_ATOMS: atom_id res chain seq x y z
N MET A 1 36.78 24.19 12.91
CA MET A 1 38.10 23.81 12.32
C MET A 1 37.79 23.21 10.98
N SER A 2 37.99 23.92 10.08
CA SER A 2 39.05 24.25 9.11
C SER A 2 38.67 23.68 7.80
N GLN A 3 38.27 24.48 6.91
CA GLN A 3 38.93 25.14 5.76
C GLN A 3 38.99 24.21 4.57
N ALA A 4 38.51 24.56 3.47
CA ALA A 4 38.69 25.72 2.56
C ALA A 4 39.08 25.13 1.22
N VAL A 5 38.47 25.52 0.20
CA VAL A 5 38.70 26.66 -0.67
C VAL A 5 39.22 26.27 -2.04
N MET A 6 38.48 26.74 -3.00
CA MET A 6 38.86 27.48 -4.22
C MET A 6 39.26 26.60 -5.44
N GLU A 7 38.73 26.89 -6.50
CA GLU A 7 38.53 28.01 -7.45
C GLU A 7 38.99 27.61 -8.83
N SER A 8 38.22 27.82 -9.74
CA SER A 8 38.11 28.71 -10.92
C SER A 8 38.83 28.10 -12.14
N GLU A 9 38.53 28.34 -13.35
CA GLU A 9 37.85 29.34 -14.14
C GLU A 9 37.77 28.86 -15.61
N VAL A 10 36.72 29.23 -16.30
CA VAL A 10 36.62 30.02 -17.54
C VAL A 10 37.19 29.49 -18.85
N GLY A 11 36.41 29.61 -19.87
CA GLY A 11 36.77 29.83 -21.26
C GLY A 11 35.98 28.93 -22.22
N GLU A 12 34.93 29.34 -22.65
CA GLU A 12 34.44 30.20 -23.78
C GLU A 12 34.68 29.64 -25.17
N SER A 13 33.58 29.53 -25.80
CA SER A 13 33.17 29.90 -27.15
C SER A 13 33.42 28.97 -28.32
N THR A 14 32.37 28.82 -29.00
CA THR A 14 32.01 29.16 -30.37
C THR A 14 31.90 28.07 -31.40
N THR A 15 30.65 27.88 -31.73
CA THR A 15 29.99 27.82 -33.08
C THR A 15 30.35 26.74 -34.09
N VAL A 16 29.30 26.26 -34.67
CA VAL A 16 28.87 26.20 -36.07
C VAL A 16 28.71 24.80 -36.69
N SER A 17 27.46 24.61 -37.06
CA SER A 17 26.93 23.96 -38.29
C SER A 17 26.78 22.46 -38.39
N GLN A 18 25.53 22.14 -38.55
CA GLN A 18 24.92 21.00 -39.27
C GLN A 18 25.34 20.94 -40.75
N PRO A 19 24.97 19.94 -41.52
CA PRO A 19 23.99 18.87 -41.40
C PRO A 19 24.41 17.51 -42.04
N PRO A 20 23.52 16.72 -42.64
CA PRO A 20 23.05 15.46 -42.08
C PRO A 20 23.48 14.26 -42.94
N SER A 21 23.36 13.06 -42.44
CA SER A 21 23.16 11.90 -43.32
C SER A 21 22.46 10.74 -42.64
N THR A 22 21.38 10.44 -43.22
CA THR A 22 20.58 9.22 -43.26
C THR A 22 21.39 7.93 -43.26
N GLY A 23 20.87 6.91 -42.58
CA GLY A 23 21.09 5.54 -42.97
C GLY A 23 21.32 4.55 -41.84
N GLY A 24 20.39 3.67 -41.60
CA GLY A 24 20.75 2.46 -40.92
C GLY A 24 19.77 1.77 -39.97
N ILE A 25 18.49 1.70 -40.29
CA ILE A 25 17.50 0.93 -39.52
C ILE A 25 17.32 -0.48 -40.12
N VAL A 26 18.37 -1.20 -40.39
CA VAL A 26 18.22 -2.59 -40.88
C VAL A 26 19.04 -3.61 -40.07
N ARG A 27 19.97 -3.20 -39.23
CA ARG A 27 20.87 -4.16 -38.54
C ARG A 27 20.39 -4.66 -37.16
N ARG A 28 19.32 -4.14 -36.59
CA ARG A 28 18.84 -4.60 -35.25
C ARG A 28 17.89 -5.79 -35.31
N LYS A 29 17.14 -5.99 -36.38
CA LYS A 29 16.20 -7.11 -36.50
C LYS A 29 16.88 -8.46 -36.82
N THR A 30 18.01 -8.45 -37.51
CA THR A 30 18.76 -9.68 -37.80
C THR A 30 19.54 -10.21 -36.59
N LEU A 31 19.97 -9.34 -35.67
CA LEU A 31 20.70 -9.75 -34.47
C LEU A 31 19.78 -10.37 -33.42
N LEU A 32 18.50 -9.97 -33.37
CA LEU A 32 17.50 -10.57 -32.50
C LEU A 32 16.98 -11.92 -32.99
N LEU A 33 16.90 -12.11 -34.29
CA LEU A 33 16.48 -13.38 -34.89
C LEU A 33 17.58 -14.45 -34.80
N THR A 34 18.85 -14.09 -34.94
CA THR A 34 19.96 -15.03 -34.77
C THR A 34 20.23 -15.37 -33.31
N GLY A 35 20.09 -14.41 -32.40
CA GLY A 35 20.19 -14.66 -30.93
C GLY A 35 19.09 -15.54 -30.40
N GLY A 36 17.86 -15.34 -30.88
CA GLY A 36 16.70 -16.20 -30.53
C GLY A 36 16.83 -17.64 -31.05
N GLY A 37 17.36 -17.79 -32.26
CA GLY A 37 17.61 -19.11 -32.85
C GLY A 37 18.68 -19.92 -32.10
N VAL A 38 19.75 -19.27 -31.67
CA VAL A 38 20.80 -19.92 -30.87
C VAL A 38 20.31 -20.32 -29.48
N ALA A 39 19.51 -19.45 -28.83
CA ALA A 39 18.92 -19.76 -27.53
C ALA A 39 17.95 -20.94 -27.60
N LEU A 40 17.14 -21.02 -28.66
CA LEU A 40 16.23 -22.15 -28.88
C LEU A 40 16.99 -23.45 -29.17
N ALA A 41 18.07 -23.39 -29.94
CA ALA A 41 18.92 -24.54 -30.22
C ALA A 41 19.61 -25.06 -28.96
N LEU A 42 20.11 -24.17 -28.10
CA LEU A 42 20.69 -24.55 -26.81
C LEU A 42 19.66 -25.17 -25.87
N LEU A 43 18.44 -24.65 -25.82
CA LEU A 43 17.34 -25.24 -25.05
C LEU A 43 16.96 -26.63 -25.54
N LEU A 44 16.93 -26.85 -26.87
CA LEU A 44 16.68 -28.16 -27.46
C LEU A 44 17.81 -29.15 -27.15
N VAL A 45 19.06 -28.73 -27.30
CA VAL A 45 20.22 -29.57 -26.96
C VAL A 45 20.24 -29.93 -25.50
N PHE A 46 19.96 -28.97 -24.60
CA PHE A 46 19.88 -29.23 -23.17
C PHE A 46 18.70 -30.13 -22.78
N GLY A 47 17.55 -29.92 -23.42
CA GLY A 47 16.36 -30.78 -23.24
C GLY A 47 16.60 -32.22 -23.70
N VAL A 48 17.17 -32.43 -24.89
CA VAL A 48 17.49 -33.76 -25.38
C VAL A 48 18.55 -34.43 -24.51
N ARG A 49 19.58 -33.69 -24.10
CA ARG A 49 20.62 -34.21 -23.19
C ARG A 49 20.06 -34.59 -21.84
N TYR A 50 19.10 -33.82 -21.32
CA TYR A 50 18.42 -34.13 -20.05
C TYR A 50 17.55 -35.40 -20.16
N LEU A 51 16.82 -35.57 -21.28
CA LEU A 51 16.03 -36.76 -21.57
C LEU A 51 16.91 -38.01 -21.72
N VAL A 52 18.04 -37.90 -22.44
CA VAL A 52 18.98 -39.03 -22.63
C VAL A 52 19.66 -39.38 -21.29
N TRP A 53 20.00 -38.36 -20.45
CA TRP A 53 20.59 -38.61 -19.15
C TRP A 53 19.61 -39.29 -18.19
N SER A 54 18.33 -38.87 -18.20
CA SER A 54 17.25 -39.45 -17.39
C SER A 54 16.89 -40.87 -17.82
N ALA A 55 17.02 -41.22 -19.11
CA ALA A 55 16.70 -42.54 -19.61
C ALA A 55 17.79 -43.61 -19.37
N HIS A 56 18.99 -43.20 -18.95
CA HIS A 56 20.15 -44.09 -18.71
C HIS A 56 20.45 -44.32 -17.24
N HIS A 57 19.68 -43.73 -16.30
CA HIS A 57 19.85 -43.96 -14.87
C HIS A 57 18.74 -44.88 -14.36
N GLU A 58 18.98 -46.14 -14.42
CA GLU A 58 18.20 -47.17 -13.72
C GLU A 58 18.99 -47.56 -12.45
N GLU A 59 18.43 -47.27 -11.27
CA GLU A 59 18.94 -47.79 -10.03
C GLU A 59 18.36 -49.21 -9.82
N THR A 60 19.23 -50.18 -9.76
CA THR A 60 18.86 -51.57 -9.41
C THR A 60 19.32 -51.87 -8.02
N ASP A 61 18.38 -52.13 -7.11
CA ASP A 61 18.67 -52.64 -5.77
C ASP A 61 18.98 -54.13 -5.80
N ASP A 62 20.07 -54.50 -5.16
CA ASP A 62 20.55 -55.89 -5.10
C ASP A 62 19.58 -56.79 -4.30
N ALA A 63 19.25 -57.94 -4.87
CA ALA A 63 18.42 -58.91 -4.24
C ALA A 63 19.28 -59.97 -3.49
N TYR A 64 19.02 -60.10 -2.20
CA TYR A 64 19.66 -61.11 -1.35
C TYR A 64 18.74 -62.31 -1.12
N LEU A 65 19.31 -63.50 -1.25
CA LEU A 65 18.64 -64.77 -0.90
C LEU A 65 18.82 -65.03 0.59
N ALA A 66 17.71 -65.00 1.34
CA ALA A 66 17.72 -65.40 2.77
C ALA A 66 17.36 -66.87 2.93
N GLY A 67 18.13 -67.60 3.69
CA GLY A 67 17.83 -68.99 4.05
C GLY A 67 16.65 -69.09 5.03
N HIS A 68 16.18 -70.29 5.28
CA HIS A 68 15.01 -70.61 6.12
C HIS A 68 15.18 -70.38 7.64
N LEU A 69 16.14 -69.61 8.04
CA LEU A 69 16.28 -69.17 9.46
C LEU A 69 15.39 -67.94 9.65
N HIS A 70 14.40 -68.05 10.53
CA HIS A 70 13.53 -66.97 10.93
C HIS A 70 13.96 -66.43 12.29
N PRO A 71 14.92 -65.49 12.36
CA PRO A 71 15.25 -64.86 13.62
C PRO A 71 14.06 -64.02 14.08
N ILE A 72 13.51 -64.31 15.25
CA ILE A 72 12.48 -63.51 15.89
C ILE A 72 13.21 -62.43 16.67
N SER A 73 13.03 -61.17 16.25
CA SER A 73 13.57 -60.00 16.95
C SER A 73 12.43 -59.11 17.40
N ALA A 74 12.56 -58.52 18.56
CA ALA A 74 11.66 -57.50 19.02
C ALA A 74 11.67 -56.28 18.06
N ARG A 75 10.49 -55.73 17.73
CA ARG A 75 10.36 -54.49 16.90
C ARG A 75 10.76 -53.23 17.66
N VAL A 76 10.94 -53.36 18.96
CA VAL A 76 11.28 -52.27 19.88
C VAL A 76 12.51 -52.68 20.69
N THR A 77 13.38 -51.70 20.95
CA THR A 77 14.58 -51.92 21.79
C THR A 77 14.24 -51.45 23.19
N ASP A 78 14.25 -52.37 24.14
CA ASP A 78 14.04 -52.08 25.55
C ASP A 78 14.68 -53.11 26.47
N THR A 79 14.62 -52.87 27.78
CA THR A 79 15.09 -53.77 28.80
C THR A 79 14.12 -54.93 28.97
N VAL A 80 14.62 -56.14 29.02
CA VAL A 80 13.79 -57.33 29.27
C VAL A 80 13.38 -57.36 30.73
N GLN A 81 12.09 -57.32 31.00
CA GLN A 81 11.53 -57.44 32.34
C GLN A 81 11.40 -58.91 32.76
N GLN A 82 10.92 -59.75 31.82
CA GLN A 82 10.75 -61.16 32.12
C GLN A 82 10.86 -61.98 30.83
N VAL A 83 11.52 -63.13 30.89
CA VAL A 83 11.56 -64.19 29.84
C VAL A 83 10.61 -65.29 30.27
N LEU A 84 9.66 -65.66 29.40
CA LEU A 84 8.59 -66.66 29.68
C LEU A 84 8.83 -68.02 29.05
N ILE A 85 9.95 -68.21 28.35
CA ILE A 85 10.29 -69.43 27.61
C ILE A 85 11.65 -69.93 27.99
N ASP A 86 11.83 -71.25 27.90
CA ASP A 86 13.10 -71.94 28.10
C ASP A 86 13.72 -72.35 26.75
N ASP A 87 14.99 -72.69 26.77
CA ASP A 87 15.72 -73.15 25.60
C ASP A 87 15.07 -74.43 25.01
N ASN A 88 14.97 -74.50 23.69
CA ASN A 88 14.40 -75.64 22.95
C ASN A 88 12.88 -75.91 23.21
N GLN A 89 12.16 -74.94 23.75
CA GLN A 89 10.71 -75.02 23.96
C GLN A 89 9.94 -74.78 22.68
N HIS A 90 8.91 -75.61 22.42
CA HIS A 90 7.98 -75.36 21.35
C HIS A 90 7.05 -74.23 21.72
N VAL A 91 6.93 -73.25 20.80
CA VAL A 91 6.11 -72.05 20.98
C VAL A 91 4.97 -72.04 19.93
N ALA A 92 3.77 -71.65 20.37
CA ALA A 92 2.63 -71.50 19.50
C ALA A 92 2.56 -70.10 18.88
N GLU A 93 1.88 -69.96 17.75
CA GLU A 93 1.62 -68.67 17.13
C GLU A 93 0.82 -67.78 18.10
N GLY A 94 1.32 -66.52 18.33
CA GLY A 94 0.70 -65.56 19.25
C GLY A 94 1.11 -65.77 20.73
N GLN A 95 1.97 -66.73 21.08
CA GLN A 95 2.46 -66.93 22.45
C GLN A 95 3.42 -65.80 22.85
N THR A 96 3.23 -65.24 24.05
CA THR A 96 4.16 -64.25 24.63
C THR A 96 5.48 -64.92 25.02
N LEU A 97 6.59 -64.47 24.45
CA LEU A 97 7.90 -65.04 24.68
C LEU A 97 8.69 -64.23 25.72
N ILE A 98 8.60 -62.90 25.62
CA ILE A 98 9.37 -61.95 26.46
C ILE A 98 8.46 -60.78 26.81
N ILE A 99 8.57 -60.32 28.02
CA ILE A 99 7.94 -59.06 28.48
C ILE A 99 9.03 -58.02 28.61
N LEU A 100 8.85 -56.90 27.90
CA LEU A 100 9.75 -55.74 27.99
C LEU A 100 9.22 -54.74 29.05
N ASP A 101 10.09 -53.92 29.62
CA ASP A 101 9.71 -52.89 30.61
C ASP A 101 8.97 -51.74 29.86
N PRO A 102 7.68 -51.45 30.16
CA PRO A 102 6.93 -50.44 29.47
C PRO A 102 7.18 -49.00 29.96
N ASN A 103 8.01 -48.78 30.98
CA ASN A 103 8.12 -47.50 31.64
C ASN A 103 8.64 -46.41 30.70
N ASP A 104 9.72 -46.71 29.95
CA ASP A 104 10.31 -45.76 29.02
C ASP A 104 9.30 -45.34 27.91
N TYR A 105 8.49 -46.30 27.44
CA TYR A 105 7.46 -46.01 26.43
C TYR A 105 6.32 -45.18 27.01
N LYS A 106 5.91 -45.39 28.26
CA LYS A 106 4.91 -44.55 28.94
C LYS A 106 5.39 -43.12 29.05
N VAL A 107 6.64 -42.91 29.50
CA VAL A 107 7.22 -41.56 29.61
C VAL A 107 7.29 -40.88 28.24
N ARG A 108 7.74 -41.60 27.18
CA ARG A 108 7.78 -41.08 25.82
C ARG A 108 6.37 -40.75 25.27
N LEU A 109 5.38 -41.57 25.56
CA LEU A 109 3.99 -41.33 25.17
C LEU A 109 3.44 -40.09 25.85
N ASP A 110 3.69 -39.94 27.19
CA ASP A 110 3.23 -38.76 27.92
C ASP A 110 3.94 -37.46 27.41
N GLN A 111 5.24 -37.57 27.10
CA GLN A 111 5.97 -36.47 26.45
C GLN A 111 5.39 -36.12 25.07
N ALA A 112 5.10 -37.14 24.24
CA ALA A 112 4.51 -36.92 22.93
C ALA A 112 3.11 -36.32 23.04
N LYS A 113 2.28 -36.75 24.04
CA LYS A 113 0.99 -36.16 24.34
C LYS A 113 1.09 -34.71 24.76
N ALA A 114 2.00 -34.40 25.67
CA ALA A 114 2.26 -33.03 26.11
C ALA A 114 2.74 -32.13 24.96
N ALA A 115 3.59 -32.67 24.08
CA ALA A 115 4.04 -31.96 22.88
C ALA A 115 2.89 -31.69 21.91
N LEU A 116 1.99 -32.65 21.71
CA LEU A 116 0.79 -32.50 20.89
C LEU A 116 -0.14 -31.43 21.48
N ASP A 117 -0.42 -31.49 22.79
CA ASP A 117 -1.24 -30.48 23.47
C ASP A 117 -0.63 -29.06 23.36
N ALA A 118 0.70 -28.95 23.49
CA ALA A 118 1.40 -27.69 23.33
C ALA A 118 1.30 -27.16 21.88
N ALA A 119 1.49 -28.02 20.89
CA ALA A 119 1.34 -27.66 19.47
C ALA A 119 -0.09 -27.27 19.14
N GLY A 120 -1.10 -27.95 19.70
CA GLY A 120 -2.50 -27.62 19.56
C GLY A 120 -2.81 -26.21 20.08
N ARG A 121 -2.38 -25.90 21.32
CA ARG A 121 -2.52 -24.53 21.88
C ARG A 121 -1.81 -23.46 21.07
N GLN A 122 -0.66 -23.79 20.50
CA GLN A 122 0.06 -22.88 19.61
C GLN A 122 -0.77 -22.60 18.34
N ALA A 123 -1.40 -23.60 17.76
CA ALA A 123 -2.29 -23.43 16.60
C ALA A 123 -3.53 -22.59 16.96
N ASP A 124 -4.16 -22.85 18.12
CA ASP A 124 -5.30 -22.07 18.60
C ASP A 124 -4.94 -20.60 18.83
N THR A 125 -3.77 -20.32 19.39
CA THR A 125 -3.29 -18.94 19.57
C THR A 125 -3.00 -18.26 18.25
N ALA A 126 -2.43 -18.99 17.28
CA ALA A 126 -2.18 -18.46 15.94
C ALA A 126 -3.51 -18.17 15.20
N GLU A 127 -4.53 -19.02 15.33
CA GLU A 127 -5.86 -18.79 14.78
C GLU A 127 -6.54 -17.56 15.42
N ALA A 128 -6.45 -17.43 16.74
CA ALA A 128 -6.97 -16.26 17.45
C ALA A 128 -6.27 -14.96 16.98
N ALA A 129 -4.95 -15.03 16.72
CA ALA A 129 -4.20 -13.90 16.19
C ALA A 129 -4.67 -13.49 14.78
N ILE A 130 -4.99 -14.46 13.91
CA ILE A 130 -5.57 -14.18 12.58
C ILE A 130 -6.90 -13.44 12.74
N ARG A 131 -7.81 -13.95 13.58
CA ARG A 131 -9.12 -13.32 13.78
C ARG A 131 -8.98 -11.89 14.32
N SER A 132 -8.12 -11.68 15.31
CA SER A 132 -7.85 -10.35 15.88
C SER A 132 -7.27 -9.39 14.83
N THR A 133 -6.26 -9.82 14.06
CA THR A 133 -5.65 -9.00 13.02
C THR A 133 -6.64 -8.68 11.90
N SER A 134 -7.41 -9.66 11.43
CA SER A 134 -8.43 -9.48 10.40
C SER A 134 -9.53 -8.49 10.85
N GLN A 135 -10.01 -8.63 12.07
CA GLN A 135 -11.02 -7.72 12.64
C GLN A 135 -10.47 -6.29 12.78
N SER A 136 -9.22 -6.16 13.24
CA SER A 136 -8.54 -4.86 13.33
C SER A 136 -8.35 -4.22 11.97
N ALA A 137 -7.90 -4.98 10.97
CA ALA A 137 -7.72 -4.50 9.60
C ALA A 137 -9.05 -4.05 8.97
N THR A 138 -10.14 -4.80 9.21
CA THR A 138 -11.47 -4.44 8.74
C THR A 138 -11.96 -3.15 9.40
N ALA A 139 -11.79 -3.01 10.71
CA ALA A 139 -12.16 -1.81 11.45
C ALA A 139 -11.39 -0.58 10.95
N GLN A 140 -10.07 -0.70 10.77
CA GLN A 140 -9.22 0.37 10.25
C GLN A 140 -9.60 0.76 8.81
N THR A 141 -9.90 -0.23 7.96
CA THR A 141 -10.35 0.02 6.59
C THR A 141 -11.69 0.75 6.57
N THR A 142 -12.64 0.32 7.40
CA THR A 142 -13.96 0.98 7.54
C THR A 142 -13.80 2.42 8.02
N GLN A 143 -12.96 2.65 9.01
CA GLN A 143 -12.65 3.99 9.50
C GLN A 143 -12.01 4.87 8.41
N ALA A 144 -11.02 4.33 7.67
CA ALA A 144 -10.36 5.05 6.59
C ALA A 144 -11.34 5.38 5.44
N VAL A 145 -12.27 4.49 5.11
CA VAL A 145 -13.34 4.77 4.13
C VAL A 145 -14.27 5.88 4.65
N GLY A 146 -14.59 5.88 5.95
CA GLY A 146 -15.36 6.95 6.58
C GLY A 146 -14.68 8.31 6.45
N THR A 147 -13.38 8.40 6.79
CA THR A 147 -12.61 9.66 6.67
C THR A 147 -12.51 10.14 5.21
N ILE A 148 -12.42 9.24 4.24
CA ILE A 148 -12.49 9.59 2.81
C ILE A 148 -13.87 10.16 2.46
N GLY A 149 -14.94 9.59 3.01
CA GLY A 149 -16.31 10.11 2.85
C GLY A 149 -16.44 11.54 3.38
N GLU A 150 -15.94 11.80 4.58
CA GLU A 150 -15.90 13.12 5.20
C GLU A 150 -15.07 14.12 4.38
N ALA A 151 -13.87 13.71 3.91
CA ALA A 151 -13.04 14.56 3.06
C ALA A 151 -13.73 14.91 1.74
N LYS A 152 -14.43 13.95 1.11
CA LYS A 152 -15.22 14.22 -0.10
C LYS A 152 -16.37 15.19 0.16
N ALA A 153 -17.09 15.04 1.27
CA ALA A 153 -18.16 15.96 1.66
C ALA A 153 -17.59 17.38 1.92
N SER A 154 -16.43 17.48 2.56
CA SER A 154 -15.73 18.74 2.79
C SER A 154 -15.31 19.41 1.46
N ILE A 155 -14.85 18.65 0.47
CA ILE A 155 -14.56 19.17 -0.88
C ILE A 155 -15.83 19.73 -1.51
N GLN A 156 -16.97 19.05 -1.42
CA GLN A 156 -18.23 19.55 -1.97
C GLN A 156 -18.65 20.86 -1.29
N ALA A 157 -18.51 20.95 0.03
CA ALA A 157 -18.79 22.19 0.76
C ALA A 157 -17.85 23.32 0.34
N SER A 158 -16.55 23.04 0.17
CA SER A 158 -15.57 24.03 -0.30
C SER A 158 -15.85 24.49 -1.73
N LYS A 159 -16.26 23.59 -2.63
CA LYS A 159 -16.68 23.93 -3.99
C LYS A 159 -17.93 24.81 -4.00
N ALA A 160 -18.91 24.53 -3.15
CA ALA A 160 -20.08 25.38 -2.99
C ALA A 160 -19.69 26.78 -2.48
N ALA A 161 -18.72 26.89 -1.58
CA ALA A 161 -18.19 28.17 -1.13
C ALA A 161 -17.50 28.95 -2.27
N VAL A 162 -16.77 28.27 -3.16
CA VAL A 162 -16.20 28.89 -4.38
C VAL A 162 -17.32 29.44 -5.26
N THR A 163 -18.33 28.63 -5.55
CA THR A 163 -19.47 29.09 -6.38
C THR A 163 -20.19 30.30 -5.77
N ALA A 164 -20.34 30.33 -4.44
CA ALA A 164 -20.91 31.47 -3.74
C ALA A 164 -20.04 32.72 -3.84
N ALA A 165 -18.69 32.56 -3.69
CA ALA A 165 -17.75 33.66 -3.84
C ALA A 165 -17.63 34.13 -5.29
N GLU A 166 -17.68 33.23 -6.28
CA GLU A 166 -17.75 33.57 -7.70
C GLU A 166 -18.97 34.47 -8.02
N ALA A 167 -20.14 34.17 -7.45
CA ALA A 167 -21.34 34.98 -7.60
C ALA A 167 -21.22 36.35 -6.91
N GLY A 168 -20.34 36.50 -5.94
CA GLY A 168 -20.02 37.77 -5.26
C GLY A 168 -19.31 38.78 -6.17
N VAL A 169 -18.37 38.32 -7.00
CA VAL A 169 -17.54 39.17 -7.86
C VAL A 169 -18.38 39.98 -8.85
N PRO A 170 -19.28 39.41 -9.69
CA PRO A 170 -20.09 40.21 -10.61
C PRO A 170 -21.04 41.15 -9.89
N ARG A 171 -21.52 40.81 -8.68
CA ARG A 171 -22.33 41.72 -7.87
C ARG A 171 -21.55 42.97 -7.47
N ALA A 172 -20.30 42.79 -6.96
CA ALA A 172 -19.44 43.92 -6.63
C ALA A 172 -19.05 44.72 -7.88
N GLN A 173 -18.84 44.08 -9.02
CA GLN A 173 -18.56 44.73 -10.29
C GLN A 173 -19.76 45.58 -10.76
N ALA A 174 -20.98 45.08 -10.61
CA ALA A 174 -22.20 45.86 -10.93
C ALA A 174 -22.33 47.12 -10.05
N GLN A 175 -22.01 46.99 -8.74
CA GLN A 175 -21.97 48.16 -7.84
C GLN A 175 -20.90 49.16 -8.24
N LEU A 176 -19.71 48.70 -8.69
CA LEU A 176 -18.69 49.58 -9.24
C LEU A 176 -19.15 50.31 -10.50
N GLN A 177 -19.85 49.62 -11.40
CA GLN A 177 -20.44 50.24 -12.60
C GLN A 177 -21.47 51.32 -12.24
N GLU A 178 -22.32 51.08 -11.25
CA GLU A 178 -23.26 52.05 -10.73
C GLU A 178 -22.55 53.29 -10.15
N ALA A 179 -21.51 53.05 -9.31
CA ALA A 179 -20.69 54.13 -8.74
C ALA A 179 -19.96 54.93 -9.83
N ASN A 180 -19.43 54.27 -10.87
CA ASN A 180 -18.80 54.93 -12.01
C ASN A 180 -19.80 55.82 -12.79
N ALA A 181 -21.01 55.30 -13.05
CA ALA A 181 -22.05 56.09 -13.72
C ALA A 181 -22.48 57.32 -12.89
N THR A 182 -22.56 57.12 -11.55
CA THR A 182 -22.83 58.23 -10.63
C THR A 182 -21.72 59.29 -10.64
N LEU A 183 -20.49 58.84 -10.57
CA LEU A 183 -19.31 59.74 -10.64
C LEU A 183 -19.30 60.52 -11.96
N GLN A 184 -19.52 59.83 -13.09
CA GLN A 184 -19.55 60.47 -14.40
C GLN A 184 -20.67 61.54 -14.49
N ARG A 185 -21.82 61.28 -13.90
CA ARG A 185 -22.92 62.26 -13.86
C ARG A 185 -22.51 63.48 -13.01
N GLU A 186 -22.03 63.24 -11.78
CA GLU A 186 -21.63 64.34 -10.86
C GLU A 186 -20.44 65.15 -11.42
N ASP A 187 -19.53 64.51 -12.13
CA ASP A 187 -18.42 65.17 -12.82
C ASP A 187 -18.94 66.10 -13.95
N THR A 188 -19.84 65.60 -14.78
CA THR A 188 -20.45 66.34 -15.85
C THR A 188 -21.24 67.53 -15.29
N ASP A 189 -21.98 67.30 -14.21
CA ASP A 189 -22.77 68.35 -13.57
C ASP A 189 -21.85 69.42 -12.90
N LEU A 190 -20.77 69.02 -12.21
CA LEU A 190 -19.78 69.92 -11.65
C LEU A 190 -19.19 70.85 -12.73
N HIS A 191 -18.72 70.31 -13.83
CA HIS A 191 -18.21 71.06 -14.97
C HIS A 191 -19.24 72.04 -15.54
N ARG A 192 -20.49 71.60 -15.64
CA ARG A 192 -21.60 72.45 -16.10
C ARG A 192 -21.86 73.61 -15.13
N TYR A 193 -21.90 73.34 -13.84
CA TYR A 193 -22.10 74.37 -12.83
C TYR A 193 -20.89 75.33 -12.69
N GLU A 194 -19.68 74.89 -12.86
CA GLU A 194 -18.47 75.72 -12.91
C GLU A 194 -18.52 76.66 -14.14
N ASP A 195 -18.95 76.14 -15.31
CA ASP A 195 -19.13 76.98 -16.54
C ASP A 195 -20.25 78.01 -16.37
N LEU A 196 -21.37 77.65 -15.76
CA LEU A 196 -22.48 78.59 -15.47
C LEU A 196 -22.06 79.64 -14.43
N TYR A 197 -21.21 79.31 -13.49
CA TYR A 197 -20.67 80.26 -12.49
C TYR A 197 -19.77 81.32 -13.13
N THR A 198 -18.92 80.89 -14.07
CA THR A 198 -18.06 81.82 -14.82
C THR A 198 -18.88 82.84 -15.61
N LYS A 199 -20.14 82.45 -15.98
CA LYS A 199 -21.11 83.27 -16.67
C LYS A 199 -22.04 84.03 -15.71
N GLU A 200 -21.78 84.01 -14.41
CA GLU A 200 -22.60 84.65 -13.37
C GLU A 200 -24.04 84.17 -13.27
N GLN A 201 -24.35 82.98 -13.77
CA GLN A 201 -25.75 82.42 -13.85
C GLN A 201 -26.10 81.63 -12.57
N VAL A 202 -25.20 81.27 -11.77
CA VAL A 202 -25.42 80.48 -10.54
C VAL A 202 -24.60 81.04 -9.37
N SER A 203 -24.99 80.74 -8.11
CA SER A 203 -24.28 81.17 -6.91
C SER A 203 -23.09 80.32 -6.65
N LYS A 204 -22.08 80.88 -5.93
CA LYS A 204 -20.93 80.13 -5.44
C LYS A 204 -21.35 78.94 -4.54
N GLN A 205 -22.38 79.11 -3.71
CA GLN A 205 -22.92 78.06 -2.85
C GLN A 205 -23.38 76.84 -3.66
N THR A 206 -23.97 77.06 -4.84
CA THR A 206 -24.43 76.01 -5.72
C THR A 206 -23.25 75.17 -6.24
N VAL A 207 -22.17 75.83 -6.68
CA VAL A 207 -20.93 75.16 -7.13
C VAL A 207 -20.27 74.40 -5.99
N ASP A 208 -20.17 75.02 -4.80
CA ASP A 208 -19.57 74.34 -3.63
C ASP A 208 -20.39 73.11 -3.22
N HIS A 209 -21.71 73.16 -3.31
CA HIS A 209 -22.58 72.00 -3.09
C HIS A 209 -22.33 70.89 -4.14
N GLN A 210 -22.23 71.25 -5.42
CA GLN A 210 -21.99 70.27 -6.49
C GLN A 210 -20.59 69.67 -6.38
N ARG A 211 -19.58 70.44 -5.95
CA ARG A 211 -18.23 69.95 -5.69
C ARG A 211 -18.22 68.97 -4.52
N ALA A 212 -19.01 69.22 -3.46
CA ALA A 212 -19.17 68.26 -2.37
C ALA A 212 -19.85 66.94 -2.88
N SER A 213 -20.88 67.03 -3.73
CA SER A 213 -21.51 65.87 -4.33
C SER A 213 -20.56 65.04 -5.19
N TYR A 214 -19.71 65.68 -6.00
CA TYR A 214 -18.65 65.06 -6.76
C TYR A 214 -17.64 64.31 -5.84
N GLN A 215 -17.22 64.98 -4.75
CA GLN A 215 -16.29 64.31 -3.79
C GLN A 215 -16.91 63.07 -3.13
N VAL A 216 -18.22 63.11 -2.83
CA VAL A 216 -18.94 61.97 -2.31
C VAL A 216 -18.99 60.87 -3.35
N ALA A 217 -19.21 61.17 -4.63
CA ALA A 217 -19.22 60.21 -5.72
C ALA A 217 -17.83 59.56 -5.93
N VAL A 218 -16.75 60.33 -5.86
CA VAL A 218 -15.37 59.82 -5.89
C VAL A 218 -15.10 58.82 -4.73
N ALA A 219 -15.53 59.20 -3.52
CA ALA A 219 -15.40 58.30 -2.36
C ALA A 219 -16.22 57.03 -2.53
N GLY A 220 -17.44 57.14 -3.09
CA GLY A 220 -18.32 56.05 -3.41
C GLY A 220 -17.70 55.07 -4.44
N GLN A 221 -17.10 55.62 -5.49
CA GLN A 221 -16.37 54.80 -6.49
C GLN A 221 -15.19 54.05 -5.85
N THR A 222 -14.40 54.73 -5.04
CA THR A 222 -13.28 54.11 -4.34
C THR A 222 -13.74 52.97 -3.41
N ALA A 223 -14.83 53.19 -2.66
CA ALA A 223 -15.43 52.17 -1.81
C ALA A 223 -15.92 50.97 -2.63
N ALA A 224 -16.55 51.19 -3.78
CA ALA A 224 -17.00 50.12 -4.67
C ALA A 224 -15.80 49.33 -5.28
N GLN A 225 -14.72 50.02 -5.61
CA GLN A 225 -13.46 49.39 -6.03
C GLN A 225 -12.88 48.44 -4.95
N GLU A 226 -12.88 48.89 -3.70
CA GLU A 226 -12.45 48.06 -2.58
C GLU A 226 -13.35 46.84 -2.38
N GLN A 227 -14.67 46.99 -2.60
CA GLN A 227 -15.61 45.87 -2.56
C GLN A 227 -15.29 44.80 -3.64
N VAL A 228 -14.92 45.23 -4.86
CA VAL A 228 -14.46 44.30 -5.90
C VAL A 228 -13.21 43.58 -5.47
N ARG A 229 -12.21 44.27 -4.93
CA ARG A 229 -10.99 43.65 -4.42
C ARG A 229 -11.28 42.66 -3.29
N GLN A 230 -12.18 43.03 -2.39
CA GLN A 230 -12.59 42.16 -1.29
C GLN A 230 -13.28 40.88 -1.82
N ALA A 231 -14.22 41.03 -2.80
CA ALA A 231 -14.88 39.88 -3.41
C ALA A 231 -13.88 38.94 -4.13
N GLN A 232 -12.90 39.49 -4.84
CA GLN A 232 -11.84 38.75 -5.48
C GLN A 232 -10.96 38.02 -4.45
N ALA A 233 -10.59 38.70 -3.35
CA ALA A 233 -9.82 38.07 -2.27
C ALA A 233 -10.61 36.93 -1.61
N GLN A 234 -11.92 37.07 -1.42
CA GLN A 234 -12.81 36.01 -0.93
C GLN A 234 -12.85 34.81 -1.87
N LEU A 235 -12.90 35.05 -3.19
CA LEU A 235 -12.85 34.00 -4.18
C LEU A 235 -11.53 33.20 -4.11
N VAL A 236 -10.39 33.92 -4.05
CA VAL A 236 -9.08 33.29 -3.91
C VAL A 236 -9.00 32.48 -2.60
N ALA A 237 -9.51 33.02 -1.51
CA ALA A 237 -9.54 32.30 -0.22
C ALA A 237 -10.40 31.04 -0.29
N ALA A 238 -11.54 31.09 -0.96
CA ALA A 238 -12.41 29.93 -1.18
C ALA A 238 -11.72 28.88 -2.06
N GLN A 239 -11.03 29.28 -3.13
CA GLN A 239 -10.24 28.38 -3.99
C GLN A 239 -9.12 27.68 -3.20
N GLN A 240 -8.40 28.44 -2.33
CA GLN A 240 -7.41 27.85 -1.42
C GLN A 240 -8.04 26.86 -0.42
N GLY A 241 -9.29 27.09 -0.05
CA GLY A 241 -10.09 26.15 0.72
C GLY A 241 -10.26 24.81 0.03
N VAL A 242 -10.55 24.80 -1.28
CA VAL A 242 -10.67 23.57 -2.09
C VAL A 242 -9.33 22.83 -2.12
N VAL A 243 -8.21 23.54 -2.41
CA VAL A 243 -6.88 22.92 -2.43
C VAL A 243 -6.55 22.25 -1.09
N ARG A 244 -6.89 22.90 0.04
CA ARG A 244 -6.69 22.33 1.38
C ARG A 244 -7.51 21.06 1.58
N THR A 245 -8.78 21.06 1.17
CA THR A 245 -9.64 19.88 1.33
C THR A 245 -9.25 18.75 0.39
N GLU A 246 -8.73 19.03 -0.80
CA GLU A 246 -8.15 18.03 -1.71
C GLU A 246 -6.86 17.39 -1.12
N ALA A 247 -6.03 18.19 -0.45
CA ALA A 247 -4.87 17.67 0.29
C ALA A 247 -5.31 16.74 1.44
N LEU A 248 -6.39 17.07 2.15
CA LEU A 248 -6.98 16.21 3.17
C LEU A 248 -7.49 14.88 2.59
N LEU A 249 -8.11 14.91 1.39
CA LEU A 249 -8.52 13.70 0.70
C LEU A 249 -7.32 12.82 0.37
N THR A 250 -6.24 13.41 -0.14
CA THR A 250 -5.00 12.69 -0.44
C THR A 250 -4.41 12.02 0.81
N ASN A 251 -4.40 12.73 1.95
CA ASN A 251 -3.98 12.16 3.22
C ASN A 251 -4.89 11.01 3.68
N SER A 252 -6.20 11.17 3.53
CA SER A 252 -7.18 10.12 3.87
C SER A 252 -7.01 8.87 2.99
N GLN A 253 -6.67 9.06 1.70
CA GLN A 253 -6.34 7.96 0.79
C GLN A 253 -5.05 7.23 1.21
N GLY A 254 -4.04 7.97 1.68
CA GLY A 254 -2.84 7.38 2.28
C GLY A 254 -3.18 6.56 3.54
N GLY A 255 -4.11 7.05 4.36
CA GLY A 255 -4.64 6.31 5.50
C GLY A 255 -5.33 4.99 5.10
N LEU A 256 -6.11 4.99 4.01
CA LEU A 256 -6.71 3.77 3.47
C LEU A 256 -5.64 2.78 2.98
N GLN A 257 -4.61 3.27 2.30
CA GLN A 257 -3.51 2.43 1.83
C GLN A 257 -2.76 1.79 3.01
N SER A 258 -2.54 2.54 4.09
CA SER A 258 -1.96 2.01 5.33
C SER A 258 -2.85 0.95 5.99
N ALA A 259 -4.17 1.17 6.04
CA ALA A 259 -5.13 0.21 6.57
C ALA A 259 -5.17 -1.08 5.72
N GLN A 260 -5.07 -0.97 4.40
CA GLN A 260 -4.95 -2.12 3.49
C GLN A 260 -3.63 -2.87 3.68
N ALA A 261 -2.53 -2.16 3.94
CA ALA A 261 -1.24 -2.78 4.25
C ALA A 261 -1.31 -3.60 5.54
N THR A 262 -2.02 -3.13 6.57
CA THR A 262 -2.31 -3.92 7.78
C THR A 262 -3.11 -5.19 7.45
N GLY A 263 -3.99 -5.15 6.46
CA GLY A 263 -4.68 -6.34 5.96
C GLY A 263 -3.73 -7.41 5.37
N LEU A 264 -2.57 -7.01 4.85
CA LEU A 264 -1.55 -7.96 4.39
C LEU A 264 -0.86 -8.71 5.56
N GLU A 265 -0.83 -8.13 6.76
CA GLU A 265 -0.34 -8.83 7.95
C GLU A 265 -1.17 -10.07 8.26
N THR A 266 -2.44 -10.10 7.90
CA THR A 266 -3.30 -11.29 8.05
C THR A 266 -2.70 -12.48 7.30
N ARG A 267 -2.14 -12.27 6.10
CA ARG A 267 -1.47 -13.33 5.32
C ARG A 267 -0.21 -13.86 6.02
N VAL A 268 0.53 -12.98 6.70
CA VAL A 268 1.69 -13.40 7.50
C VAL A 268 1.23 -14.27 8.66
N ARG A 269 0.12 -13.89 9.32
CA ARG A 269 -0.48 -14.68 10.39
C ARG A 269 -1.03 -16.01 9.89
N GLU A 270 -1.65 -16.05 8.70
CA GLU A 270 -2.06 -17.30 8.04
C GLU A 270 -0.87 -18.22 7.79
N GLY A 271 0.28 -17.69 7.35
CA GLY A 271 1.52 -18.44 7.22
C GLY A 271 2.01 -18.99 8.57
N GLN A 272 1.94 -18.20 9.64
CA GLN A 272 2.28 -18.66 10.99
C GLN A 272 1.33 -19.76 11.47
N PHE A 273 0.04 -19.64 11.20
CA PHE A 273 -0.95 -20.67 11.52
C PHE A 273 -0.69 -21.96 10.74
N ALA A 274 -0.39 -21.86 9.44
CA ALA A 274 -0.03 -23.03 8.64
C ALA A 274 1.21 -23.76 9.19
N THR A 275 2.23 -23.03 9.67
CA THR A 275 3.39 -23.64 10.34
C THR A 275 3.02 -24.30 11.66
N ALA A 276 2.13 -23.69 12.44
CA ALA A 276 1.61 -24.27 13.68
C ALA A 276 0.79 -25.55 13.41
N GLN A 277 -0.05 -25.55 12.36
CA GLN A 277 -0.77 -26.75 11.92
C GLN A 277 0.18 -27.87 11.47
N ALA A 278 1.24 -27.54 10.77
CA ALA A 278 2.27 -28.52 10.39
C ALA A 278 2.97 -29.12 11.64
N ALA A 279 3.21 -28.31 12.67
CA ALA A 279 3.74 -28.80 13.94
C ALA A 279 2.75 -29.73 14.67
N VAL A 280 1.44 -29.42 14.64
CA VAL A 280 0.40 -30.33 15.16
C VAL A 280 0.41 -31.65 14.40
N ALA A 281 0.51 -31.62 13.07
CA ALA A 281 0.57 -32.83 12.26
C ALA A 281 1.81 -33.68 12.58
N GLN A 282 2.97 -33.07 12.76
CA GLN A 282 4.19 -33.75 13.17
C GLN A 282 4.07 -34.41 14.56
N THR A 283 3.58 -33.66 15.54
CA THR A 283 3.41 -34.16 16.91
C THR A 283 2.31 -35.23 16.98
N THR A 284 1.25 -35.12 16.16
CA THR A 284 0.21 -36.16 16.01
C THR A 284 0.84 -37.45 15.44
N ALA A 285 1.67 -37.34 14.40
CA ALA A 285 2.36 -38.49 13.83
C ALA A 285 3.30 -39.16 14.83
N ALA A 286 4.02 -38.35 15.63
CA ALA A 286 4.89 -38.86 16.72
C ALA A 286 4.07 -39.56 17.79
N PHE A 287 2.97 -38.96 18.24
CA PHE A 287 2.04 -39.56 19.23
C PHE A 287 1.47 -40.88 18.72
N CYS A 288 0.94 -40.92 17.49
CA CYS A 288 0.40 -42.12 16.88
C CYS A 288 1.44 -43.24 16.75
N ARG A 289 2.71 -42.90 16.53
CA ARG A 289 3.80 -43.87 16.50
C ARG A 289 3.99 -44.54 17.85
N PHE A 290 4.02 -43.76 18.93
CA PHE A 290 4.18 -44.31 20.28
C PHE A 290 2.90 -45.00 20.79
N ALA A 291 1.71 -44.52 20.45
CA ALA A 291 0.48 -45.17 20.81
C ALA A 291 0.33 -46.59 20.22
N ARG A 292 0.76 -46.79 18.94
CA ARG A 292 0.78 -48.14 18.33
C ARG A 292 1.75 -49.10 18.97
N LEU A 293 2.87 -48.59 19.50
CA LEU A 293 3.84 -49.46 20.19
C LEU A 293 3.35 -49.98 21.54
N ARG A 294 2.29 -49.40 22.08
CA ARG A 294 1.61 -49.86 23.31
C ARG A 294 0.69 -51.04 23.09
N GLU A 295 0.21 -51.27 21.87
CA GLU A 295 -0.73 -52.34 21.50
C GLU A 295 -0.01 -53.60 20.97
N LEU A 296 1.32 -53.53 20.79
CA LEU A 296 2.20 -54.64 20.42
C LEU A 296 2.89 -55.23 21.64
#